data_a22dab97b3a564e2c432a14dc2b3e01c
#
_entry.id   a22dab97b3a564e2c432a14dc2b3e01c
#
_cell.length_a   1.000
_cell.length_b   1.000
_cell.length_c   1.000
_cell.angle_alpha   90.00
_cell.angle_beta   90.00
_cell.angle_gamma   90.00
#
_symmetry.space_group_name_H-M   'P 1'
#
loop_
_entity.id
_entity.type
_entity.pdbx_description
1 polymer ?
#
loop_
_entity_poly.entity_id
_entity_poly.type
_entity_poly.pdbx_seq_one_letter_code
_entity_poly.pdbx_strand_id
1 'polypeptide(L)'
;MPEAKKANIRSKIIAKIALAIAGLYAALTMLLFGMMLQSPDRFAATMKHVPWPAFVALPFKPLWQVARAGNVNVGDLAPDFSLESPDHKSSFQLSSLRGEKPVVLVFGSYT
;
A
#
# COMPACT_ATOMS: atom_id res chain seq x y z
N MET A 1 42.61 27.81 -14.38
CA MET A 1 41.42 28.63 -14.07
C MET A 1 40.15 28.21 -14.85
N PRO A 2 40.15 27.96 -16.14
CA PRO A 2 38.90 27.56 -16.84
C PRO A 2 38.37 26.17 -16.47
N GLU A 3 39.23 25.24 -16.08
CA GLU A 3 38.82 23.87 -15.74
C GLU A 3 38.10 23.78 -14.37
N ALA A 4 38.52 24.51 -13.38
CA ALA A 4 37.84 24.57 -12.09
C ALA A 4 36.44 25.16 -12.17
N LYS A 5 36.21 26.13 -13.06
CA LYS A 5 34.88 26.70 -13.32
C LYS A 5 33.96 25.72 -14.03
N LYS A 6 34.50 24.95 -14.98
CA LYS A 6 33.74 23.86 -15.67
C LYS A 6 33.36 22.72 -14.71
N ALA A 7 34.27 22.34 -13.81
CA ALA A 7 34.01 21.30 -12.80
C ALA A 7 32.88 21.74 -11.84
N ASN A 8 32.91 22.99 -11.40
CA ASN A 8 31.88 23.56 -10.51
C ASN A 8 30.48 23.62 -11.22
N ILE A 9 30.44 23.98 -12.50
CA ILE A 9 29.19 24.01 -13.27
C ILE A 9 28.64 22.58 -13.43
N ARG A 10 29.49 21.60 -13.76
CA ARG A 10 29.10 20.19 -13.88
C ARG A 10 28.56 19.64 -12.57
N SER A 11 29.24 19.91 -11.46
CA SER A 11 28.78 19.44 -10.13
C SER A 11 27.41 20.02 -9.75
N LYS A 12 27.16 21.30 -10.06
CA LYS A 12 25.85 21.95 -9.83
C LYS A 12 24.74 21.35 -10.71
N ILE A 13 25.05 21.01 -11.95
CA ILE A 13 24.09 20.36 -12.87
C ILE A 13 23.77 18.96 -12.36
N ILE A 14 24.78 18.17 -11.99
CA ILE A 14 24.60 16.82 -11.43
C ILE A 14 23.76 16.88 -10.15
N ALA A 15 24.05 17.83 -9.25
CA ALA A 15 23.29 18.00 -8.04
C ALA A 15 21.81 18.34 -8.31
N LYS A 16 21.53 19.21 -9.28
CA LYS A 16 20.16 19.54 -9.69
C LYS A 16 19.43 18.33 -10.27
N ILE A 17 20.10 17.56 -11.13
CA ILE A 17 19.53 16.32 -11.72
C ILE A 17 19.25 15.30 -10.62
N ALA A 18 20.19 15.08 -9.69
CA ALA A 18 20.02 14.17 -8.58
C ALA A 18 18.84 14.59 -7.67
N LEU A 19 18.71 15.89 -7.41
CA LEU A 19 17.59 16.43 -6.63
C LEU A 19 16.26 16.24 -7.36
N ALA A 20 16.23 16.46 -8.67
CA ALA A 20 15.03 16.24 -9.49
C ALA A 20 14.61 14.78 -9.50
N ILE A 21 15.56 13.85 -9.63
CA ILE A 21 15.30 12.40 -9.58
C ILE A 21 14.80 12.00 -8.19
N ALA A 22 15.42 12.49 -7.13
CA ALA A 22 15.00 12.21 -5.75
C ALA A 22 13.58 12.75 -5.48
N GLY A 23 13.27 13.96 -5.96
CA GLY A 23 11.95 14.55 -5.86
C GLY A 23 10.88 13.75 -6.62
N LEU A 24 11.20 13.31 -7.82
CA LEU A 24 10.30 12.44 -8.61
C LEU A 24 10.06 11.10 -7.92
N TYR A 25 11.12 10.48 -7.41
CA TYR A 25 11.01 9.21 -6.67
C TYR A 25 10.14 9.36 -5.42
N ALA A 26 10.35 10.44 -4.65
CA ALA A 26 9.53 10.73 -3.47
C ALA A 26 8.05 10.96 -3.85
N ALA A 27 7.78 11.69 -4.93
CA ALA A 27 6.42 11.94 -5.42
C ALA A 27 5.72 10.63 -5.84
N LEU A 28 6.42 9.76 -6.58
CA LEU A 28 5.89 8.44 -6.97
C LEU A 28 5.62 7.54 -5.76
N THR A 29 6.51 7.57 -4.77
CA THR A 29 6.35 6.81 -3.52
C THR A 29 5.12 7.29 -2.73
N MET A 30 4.94 8.60 -2.62
CA MET A 30 3.78 9.20 -1.95
C MET A 30 2.47 8.89 -2.70
N LEU A 31 2.49 8.95 -4.03
CA LEU A 31 1.34 8.57 -4.85
C LEU A 31 0.96 7.11 -4.64
N LEU A 32 1.94 6.21 -4.66
CA LEU A 32 1.74 4.78 -4.40
C LEU A 32 1.16 4.54 -3.01
N PHE A 33 1.69 5.22 -1.99
CA PHE A 33 1.17 5.13 -0.63
C PHE A 33 -0.30 5.59 -0.53
N GLY A 34 -0.62 6.72 -1.17
CA GLY A 34 -2.00 7.20 -1.25
C GLY A 34 -2.96 6.22 -1.92
N MET A 35 -2.50 5.52 -2.96
CA MET A 35 -3.29 4.45 -3.60
C MET A 35 -3.50 3.25 -2.67
N MET A 36 -2.50 2.89 -1.85
CA MET A 36 -2.61 1.79 -0.89
C MET A 36 -3.61 2.06 0.24
N LEU A 37 -3.91 3.32 0.54
CA LEU A 37 -4.90 3.72 1.54
C LEU A 37 -6.34 3.66 1.01
N GLN A 38 -6.53 3.46 -0.29
CA GLN A 38 -7.86 3.33 -0.89
C GLN A 38 -8.51 1.97 -0.58
N SER A 39 -9.79 1.85 -0.95
CA SER A 39 -10.50 0.58 -0.85
C SER A 39 -9.81 -0.51 -1.70
N PRO A 40 -9.88 -1.79 -1.29
CA PRO A 40 -9.22 -2.89 -1.98
C PRO A 40 -9.56 -2.97 -3.48
N ASP A 41 -10.81 -2.70 -3.84
CA ASP A 41 -11.27 -2.75 -5.24
C ASP A 41 -10.62 -1.69 -6.11
N ARG A 42 -10.53 -0.45 -5.60
CA ARG A 42 -9.87 0.66 -6.31
C ARG A 42 -8.37 0.42 -6.44
N PHE A 43 -7.76 -0.06 -5.36
CA PHE A 43 -6.35 -0.43 -5.39
C PHE A 43 -6.07 -1.51 -6.43
N ALA A 44 -6.84 -2.60 -6.45
CA ALA A 44 -6.70 -3.68 -7.42
C ALA A 44 -6.90 -3.19 -8.86
N ALA A 45 -7.90 -2.35 -9.11
CA ALA A 45 -8.14 -1.76 -10.43
C ALA A 45 -6.95 -0.91 -10.91
N THR A 46 -6.33 -0.15 -10.02
CA THR A 46 -5.16 0.69 -10.35
C THR A 46 -3.91 -0.15 -10.58
N MET A 47 -3.69 -1.18 -9.75
CA MET A 47 -2.51 -2.05 -9.83
C MET A 47 -2.40 -2.83 -11.14
N LYS A 48 -3.51 -3.10 -11.81
CA LYS A 48 -3.50 -3.74 -13.15
C LYS A 48 -2.73 -2.93 -14.20
N HIS A 49 -2.60 -1.63 -14.02
CA HIS A 49 -1.95 -0.72 -14.96
C HIS A 49 -0.50 -0.38 -14.57
N VAL A 50 -0.06 -0.82 -13.41
CA VAL A 50 1.30 -0.56 -12.93
C VAL A 50 2.28 -1.54 -13.59
N PRO A 51 3.30 -1.04 -14.31
CA PRO A 51 4.29 -1.90 -14.96
C PRO A 51 5.15 -2.60 -13.91
N TRP A 52 5.52 -3.85 -14.18
CA TRP A 52 6.30 -4.68 -13.25
C TRP A 52 7.60 -4.04 -12.72
N PRO A 53 8.37 -3.23 -13.49
CA PRO A 53 9.57 -2.59 -12.96
C PRO A 53 9.30 -1.66 -11.79
N ALA A 54 8.10 -1.07 -11.70
CA ALA A 54 7.71 -0.20 -10.59
C ALA A 54 7.65 -0.97 -9.25
N PHE A 55 7.27 -2.26 -9.27
CA PHE A 55 7.24 -3.11 -8.08
C PHE A 55 8.64 -3.40 -7.51
N VAL A 56 9.66 -3.32 -8.35
CA VAL A 56 11.07 -3.51 -7.94
C VAL A 56 11.69 -2.17 -7.51
N ALA A 57 11.40 -1.11 -8.25
CA ALA A 57 11.99 0.21 -8.02
C ALA A 57 11.42 0.95 -6.80
N LEU A 58 10.12 0.76 -6.51
CA LEU A 58 9.45 1.42 -5.41
C LEU A 58 9.39 0.54 -4.15
N PRO A 59 9.40 1.10 -2.95
CA PRO A 59 9.39 0.36 -1.68
C PRO A 59 7.99 -0.21 -1.36
N PHE A 60 7.49 -1.09 -2.21
CA PHE A 60 6.12 -1.60 -2.19
C PHE A 60 5.79 -2.33 -0.88
N LYS A 61 6.64 -3.27 -0.49
CA LYS A 61 6.42 -4.09 0.71
C LYS A 61 6.35 -3.29 2.01
N PRO A 62 7.31 -2.42 2.34
CA PRO A 62 7.23 -1.63 3.56
C PRO A 62 6.06 -0.65 3.55
N LEU A 63 5.74 -0.02 2.41
CA LEU A 63 4.57 0.86 2.31
C LEU A 63 3.26 0.08 2.53
N TRP A 64 3.15 -1.12 1.97
CA TRP A 64 1.99 -1.98 2.17
C TRP A 64 1.80 -2.36 3.63
N GLN A 65 2.87 -2.73 4.32
CA GLN A 65 2.81 -3.06 5.74
C GLN A 65 2.31 -1.90 6.59
N VAL A 66 2.76 -0.68 6.31
CA VAL A 66 2.29 0.53 7.01
C VAL A 66 0.84 0.86 6.65
N ALA A 67 0.50 0.83 5.37
CA ALA A 67 -0.86 1.16 4.89
C ALA A 67 -1.93 0.18 5.39
N ARG A 68 -1.54 -1.07 5.66
CA ARG A 68 -2.44 -2.15 6.12
C ARG A 68 -2.19 -2.57 7.57
N ALA A 69 -1.36 -1.85 8.30
CA ALA A 69 -1.20 -2.04 9.72
C ALA A 69 -2.55 -1.80 10.41
N GLY A 70 -3.06 -2.82 11.10
CA GLY A 70 -4.28 -2.71 11.89
C GLY A 70 -4.00 -2.09 13.24
N ASN A 71 -5.03 -1.57 13.88
CA ASN A 71 -4.99 -1.01 15.23
C ASN A 71 -5.65 -1.92 16.26
N VAL A 72 -5.96 -3.16 15.91
CA VAL A 72 -6.67 -4.10 16.76
C VAL A 72 -5.67 -4.86 17.64
N ASN A 73 -5.88 -4.82 18.94
CA ASN A 73 -5.08 -5.53 19.93
C ASN A 73 -5.87 -6.69 20.54
N VAL A 74 -5.17 -7.57 21.23
CA VAL A 74 -5.82 -8.64 22.00
C VAL A 74 -6.68 -8.03 23.10
N GLY A 75 -7.96 -8.37 23.14
CA GLY A 75 -8.94 -7.83 24.07
C GLY A 75 -9.81 -6.71 23.48
N ASP A 76 -9.45 -6.16 22.33
CA ASP A 76 -10.29 -5.18 21.65
C ASP A 76 -11.51 -5.84 20.99
N LEU A 77 -12.56 -5.05 20.84
CA LEU A 77 -13.71 -5.48 20.06
C LEU A 77 -13.31 -5.67 18.59
N ALA A 78 -13.56 -6.86 18.03
CA ALA A 78 -13.32 -7.12 16.62
C ALA A 78 -14.14 -6.16 15.75
N PRO A 79 -13.54 -5.55 14.72
CA PRO A 79 -14.27 -4.77 13.74
C PRO A 79 -15.38 -5.60 13.11
N ASP A 80 -16.58 -5.02 13.02
CA ASP A 80 -17.73 -5.71 12.45
C ASP A 80 -17.65 -5.73 10.92
N PHE A 81 -18.05 -6.83 10.33
CA PHE A 81 -18.15 -7.00 8.88
C PHE A 81 -19.26 -7.99 8.53
N SER A 82 -19.73 -7.89 7.32
CA SER A 82 -20.70 -8.83 6.75
C SER A 82 -20.06 -9.62 5.61
N LEU A 83 -20.22 -10.93 5.63
CA LEU A 83 -19.78 -11.84 4.57
C LEU A 83 -20.99 -12.50 3.94
N GLU A 84 -21.00 -12.54 2.62
CA GLU A 84 -21.97 -13.35 1.87
C GLU A 84 -21.61 -14.83 1.93
N SER A 85 -22.63 -15.66 2.04
CA SER A 85 -22.47 -17.12 1.91
C SER A 85 -22.01 -17.47 0.49
N PRO A 86 -21.25 -18.57 0.28
CA PRO A 86 -20.82 -19.02 -1.05
C PRO A 86 -21.95 -19.23 -2.07
N ASP A 87 -23.16 -19.49 -1.60
CA ASP A 87 -24.37 -19.64 -2.43
C ASP A 87 -25.09 -18.30 -2.73
N HIS A 88 -24.56 -17.17 -2.24
CA HIS A 88 -25.14 -15.81 -2.35
C HIS A 88 -26.59 -15.66 -1.84
N LYS A 89 -27.08 -16.61 -1.04
CA LYS A 89 -28.46 -16.63 -0.53
C LYS A 89 -28.60 -16.02 0.86
N SER A 90 -27.50 -15.91 1.61
CA SER A 90 -27.48 -15.41 2.97
C SER A 90 -26.23 -14.58 3.22
N SER A 91 -26.31 -13.69 4.19
CA SER A 91 -25.16 -12.95 4.70
C SER A 91 -25.01 -13.15 6.20
N PHE A 92 -23.77 -13.25 6.65
CA PHE A 92 -23.42 -13.37 8.06
C PHE A 92 -22.72 -12.11 8.52
N GLN A 93 -23.24 -11.50 9.56
CA GLN A 93 -22.60 -10.38 10.22
C GLN A 93 -21.86 -10.87 11.47
N LEU A 94 -20.59 -10.47 11.63
CA LEU A 94 -19.77 -10.95 12.74
C LEU A 94 -20.38 -10.61 14.10
N SER A 95 -20.96 -9.44 14.25
CA SER A 95 -21.60 -8.99 15.49
C SER A 95 -22.78 -9.85 15.93
N SER A 96 -23.47 -10.51 15.00
CA SER A 96 -24.61 -11.38 15.31
C SER A 96 -24.21 -12.66 16.06
N LEU A 97 -22.92 -13.06 15.94
CA LEU A 97 -22.39 -14.26 16.61
C LEU A 97 -21.74 -13.96 17.97
N ARG A 98 -21.70 -12.67 18.33
CA ARG A 98 -21.05 -12.23 19.57
C ARG A 98 -21.79 -12.70 20.81
N GLY A 99 -21.07 -13.33 21.71
CA GLY A 99 -21.61 -13.81 23.00
C GLY A 99 -22.26 -15.19 22.95
N GLU A 100 -22.48 -15.77 21.78
CA GLU A 100 -23.05 -17.11 21.64
C GLU A 100 -21.97 -18.19 21.58
N LYS A 101 -20.98 -18.00 20.71
CA LYS A 101 -19.92 -18.98 20.44
C LYS A 101 -18.61 -18.28 20.10
N PRO A 102 -17.45 -18.91 20.39
CA PRO A 102 -16.19 -18.43 19.87
C PRO A 102 -16.18 -18.54 18.34
N VAL A 103 -15.74 -17.46 17.66
CA VAL A 103 -15.64 -17.39 16.22
C VAL A 103 -14.17 -17.46 15.82
N VAL A 104 -13.83 -18.40 14.94
CA VAL A 104 -12.49 -18.53 14.36
C VAL A 104 -12.56 -18.07 12.91
N LEU A 105 -11.79 -17.03 12.59
CA LEU A 105 -11.66 -16.51 11.24
C LEU A 105 -10.43 -17.13 10.58
N VAL A 106 -10.63 -17.75 9.42
CA VAL A 106 -9.56 -18.30 8.60
C VAL A 106 -9.45 -17.46 7.33
N PHE A 107 -8.27 -16.88 7.12
CA PHE A 107 -7.97 -16.10 5.93
C PHE A 107 -7.17 -16.96 4.96
N GLY A 108 -7.61 -17.01 3.72
CA GLY A 108 -6.94 -17.76 2.66
C GLY A 108 -7.10 -17.11 1.29
N SER A 109 -6.24 -17.49 0.36
CA SER A 109 -6.36 -17.14 -1.05
C SER A 109 -6.46 -18.41 -1.88
N TYR A 110 -7.32 -18.40 -2.88
CA TYR A 110 -7.43 -19.47 -3.88
C TYR A 110 -6.42 -19.25 -5.00
N THR A 111 -5.14 -19.12 -4.68
CA THR A 111 -4.07 -19.00 -5.69
C THR A 111 -3.26 -20.27 -5.78
#